data_fd99e13d6a47bee59ed9c5a31beb354f
#
_entry.id   fd99e13d6a47bee59ed9c5a31beb354f
#
_cell.length_a   1.000
_cell.length_b   1.000
_cell.length_c   1.000
_cell.angle_alpha   90.00
_cell.angle_beta   90.00
_cell.angle_gamma   90.00
#
_symmetry.space_group_name_H-M   'P 1'
#
loop_
_entity.id
_entity.type
_entity.pdbx_description
1 polymer ?
#
loop_
_entity_poly.entity_id
_entity_poly.type
_entity_poly.pdbx_seq_one_letter_code
_entity_poly.pdbx_strand_id
1 'polypeptide(L)'
;MTNGLLFTVVPLMALGVCAMGAIASPGKKAVLYHASFRTPYQAGVYEGVIPMERLRANGDFGLGATHENDGELVALGGTFWRSRADGTMQELGPNDTTPYAVMTFFRPERTLRIRGPITQQELEKKLDAELDPDHRIYAVRIRGRFVHVEAGNGEPQEKPYRPLEDVLREYQWRSYKATDGTLVGFRCPEYMRRFDRVGYHFHYLSDDKKAGGHVNGYAVDDVEVAIQELGGFTVDTPGHGDFYGADLVTQR
;
A
#
# COMPACT_ATOMS: atom_id res chain seq x y z
N MET A 1 60.29 49.04 56.74
CA MET A 1 58.83 48.87 56.85
C MET A 1 58.29 48.75 55.42
N THR A 2 58.17 47.56 54.87
CA THR A 2 57.66 47.32 53.54
C THR A 2 56.66 46.18 53.62
N ASN A 3 55.39 46.55 53.47
CA ASN A 3 54.27 45.62 53.44
C ASN A 3 54.22 44.94 52.06
N GLY A 4 54.40 43.62 52.05
CA GLY A 4 54.14 42.78 50.87
C GLY A 4 52.71 42.32 50.82
N LEU A 5 52.00 42.67 49.77
CA LEU A 5 50.65 42.08 49.49
C LEU A 5 50.82 40.74 48.78
N LEU A 6 50.26 39.66 49.42
CA LEU A 6 50.11 38.35 48.76
C LEU A 6 48.85 38.40 47.93
N PHE A 7 48.95 38.17 46.60
CA PHE A 7 47.83 37.92 45.74
C PHE A 7 47.60 36.40 45.65
N THR A 8 46.44 35.94 46.16
CA THR A 8 45.99 34.56 46.03
C THR A 8 45.27 34.39 44.66
N VAL A 9 45.86 33.61 43.80
CA VAL A 9 45.24 33.26 42.51
C VAL A 9 44.33 32.05 42.73
N VAL A 10 43.01 32.21 42.55
CA VAL A 10 42.03 31.15 42.56
C VAL A 10 41.91 30.58 41.15
N PRO A 11 42.11 29.28 40.92
CA PRO A 11 41.90 28.70 39.60
C PRO A 11 40.41 28.58 39.29
N LEU A 12 39.99 29.18 38.19
CA LEU A 12 38.64 29.04 37.62
C LEU A 12 38.48 27.63 37.00
N MET A 13 37.77 26.76 37.68
CA MET A 13 37.36 25.46 37.09
C MET A 13 36.29 25.71 36.01
N ALA A 14 36.65 25.49 34.75
CA ALA A 14 35.71 25.45 33.65
C ALA A 14 34.86 24.16 33.75
N LEU A 15 33.59 24.28 34.13
CA LEU A 15 32.62 23.18 33.96
C LEU A 15 32.36 22.98 32.46
N GLY A 16 32.93 21.91 31.92
CA GLY A 16 32.57 21.43 30.58
C GLY A 16 31.14 20.90 30.58
N VAL A 17 30.22 21.67 29.98
CA VAL A 17 28.87 21.19 29.68
C VAL A 17 29.00 20.21 28.53
N CYS A 18 29.00 18.88 28.83
CA CYS A 18 28.77 17.87 27.83
C CYS A 18 27.33 18.05 27.29
N ALA A 19 27.19 18.61 26.09
CA ALA A 19 25.95 18.57 25.35
C ALA A 19 25.64 17.09 25.03
N MET A 20 24.81 16.46 25.83
CA MET A 20 24.17 15.20 25.45
C MET A 20 23.30 15.50 24.23
N GLY A 21 23.81 15.17 23.04
CA GLY A 21 23.02 15.13 21.83
C GLY A 21 21.80 14.25 22.08
N ALA A 22 20.60 14.84 22.04
CA ALA A 22 19.36 14.08 22.10
C ALA A 22 19.40 13.07 20.94
N ILE A 23 19.54 11.78 21.28
CA ILE A 23 19.30 10.70 20.33
C ILE A 23 17.82 10.82 20.00
N ALA A 24 17.50 11.31 18.80
CA ALA A 24 16.14 11.34 18.29
C ALA A 24 15.62 9.89 18.37
N SER A 25 14.55 9.67 19.14
CA SER A 25 13.86 8.39 19.16
C SER A 25 13.54 8.04 17.71
N PRO A 26 13.85 6.82 17.23
CA PRO A 26 13.47 6.43 15.89
C PRO A 26 11.96 6.62 15.77
N GLY A 27 11.53 7.52 14.89
CA GLY A 27 10.12 7.82 14.67
C GLY A 27 9.38 6.50 14.43
N LYS A 28 8.17 6.36 14.98
CA LYS A 28 7.36 5.14 14.82
C LYS A 28 7.19 4.90 13.32
N LYS A 29 7.76 3.80 12.82
CA LYS A 29 7.63 3.43 11.39
C LYS A 29 6.15 3.29 11.03
N ALA A 30 5.79 3.70 9.83
CA ALA A 30 4.46 3.49 9.29
C ALA A 30 4.12 2.00 9.28
N VAL A 31 2.84 1.67 9.39
CA VAL A 31 2.35 0.29 9.40
C VAL A 31 1.43 0.06 8.21
N LEU A 32 1.37 -1.19 7.76
CA LEU A 32 0.38 -1.66 6.83
C LEU A 32 -0.90 -1.97 7.61
N TYR A 33 -1.99 -1.29 7.29
CA TYR A 33 -3.31 -1.55 7.87
C TYR A 33 -4.11 -2.43 6.93
N HIS A 34 -4.68 -3.52 7.44
CA HIS A 34 -5.59 -4.39 6.73
C HIS A 34 -7.02 -4.21 7.29
N ALA A 35 -7.94 -3.82 6.43
CA ALA A 35 -9.38 -3.98 6.63
C ALA A 35 -9.74 -5.40 6.18
N SER A 36 -9.96 -6.32 7.12
CA SER A 36 -9.96 -7.77 6.89
C SER A 36 -8.58 -8.26 6.40
N PHE A 37 -8.49 -9.44 5.82
CA PHE A 37 -7.24 -9.98 5.30
C PHE A 37 -7.51 -10.93 4.12
N ARG A 38 -6.45 -11.34 3.44
CA ARG A 38 -6.53 -12.08 2.18
C ARG A 38 -7.31 -13.39 2.26
N THR A 39 -7.12 -14.18 3.32
CA THR A 39 -7.74 -15.52 3.44
C THR A 39 -9.27 -15.50 3.38
N PRO A 40 -10.02 -14.69 4.17
CA PRO A 40 -11.48 -14.59 4.03
C PRO A 40 -11.90 -14.11 2.64
N TYR A 41 -11.22 -13.12 2.09
CA TYR A 41 -11.52 -12.60 0.77
C TYR A 41 -11.34 -13.67 -0.32
N GLN A 42 -10.30 -14.52 -0.23
CA GLN A 42 -10.12 -15.67 -1.12
C GLN A 42 -11.22 -16.73 -0.97
N ALA A 43 -11.75 -16.88 0.25
CA ALA A 43 -12.86 -17.81 0.54
C ALA A 43 -14.22 -17.30 0.06
N GLY A 44 -14.31 -16.11 -0.53
CA GLY A 44 -15.55 -15.53 -1.01
C GLY A 44 -16.28 -14.63 -0.01
N VAL A 45 -15.59 -14.11 1.01
CA VAL A 45 -16.18 -13.10 1.90
C VAL A 45 -16.12 -11.74 1.20
N TYR A 46 -17.15 -11.41 0.42
CA TYR A 46 -17.25 -10.18 -0.36
C TYR A 46 -18.22 -9.16 0.23
N GLU A 47 -18.98 -9.53 1.26
CA GLU A 47 -19.79 -8.55 1.98
C GLU A 47 -18.91 -7.48 2.60
N GLY A 48 -18.96 -6.28 2.05
CA GLY A 48 -18.22 -5.12 2.58
C GLY A 48 -18.93 -4.60 3.83
N VAL A 49 -18.25 -4.65 4.97
CA VAL A 49 -18.77 -4.17 6.26
C VAL A 49 -17.90 -3.09 6.89
N ILE A 50 -16.72 -2.82 6.30
CA ILE A 50 -15.79 -1.81 6.79
C ILE A 50 -15.94 -0.56 5.92
N PRO A 51 -16.35 0.60 6.48
CA PRO A 51 -16.60 1.81 5.70
C PRO A 51 -15.29 2.49 5.27
N MET A 52 -15.33 3.24 4.14
CA MET A 52 -14.20 4.01 3.62
C MET A 52 -13.70 5.06 4.61
N GLU A 53 -14.55 5.56 5.49
CA GLU A 53 -14.13 6.44 6.60
C GLU A 53 -13.10 5.75 7.51
N ARG A 54 -13.29 4.46 7.81
CA ARG A 54 -12.34 3.66 8.59
C ARG A 54 -11.01 3.49 7.86
N LEU A 55 -11.03 3.29 6.54
CA LEU A 55 -9.81 3.23 5.73
C LEU A 55 -9.07 4.55 5.75
N ARG A 56 -9.79 5.68 5.59
CA ARG A 56 -9.25 7.04 5.60
C ARG A 56 -8.55 7.38 6.93
N ALA A 57 -9.07 6.86 8.04
CA ALA A 57 -8.44 7.01 9.35
C ALA A 57 -7.12 6.25 9.50
N ASN A 58 -6.83 5.28 8.59
CA ASN A 58 -5.67 4.40 8.65
C ASN A 58 -4.73 4.54 7.46
N GLY A 59 -5.03 5.41 6.49
CA GLY A 59 -4.14 5.65 5.36
C GLY A 59 -4.68 6.61 4.32
N ASP A 60 -3.77 7.12 3.52
CA ASP A 60 -4.04 7.98 2.35
C ASP A 60 -3.61 7.31 1.03
N PHE A 61 -3.12 6.07 1.11
CA PHE A 61 -2.58 5.28 0.01
C PHE A 61 -2.92 3.81 0.24
N GLY A 62 -3.46 3.14 -0.77
CA GLY A 62 -3.82 1.74 -0.64
C GLY A 62 -4.62 1.17 -1.81
N LEU A 63 -5.00 -0.08 -1.67
CA LEU A 63 -5.77 -0.84 -2.65
C LEU A 63 -6.71 -1.83 -1.95
N GLY A 64 -7.61 -2.44 -2.70
CA GLY A 64 -8.54 -3.43 -2.18
C GLY A 64 -9.69 -3.72 -3.14
N ALA A 65 -10.77 -4.25 -2.63
CA ALA A 65 -12.02 -4.48 -3.34
C ALA A 65 -13.17 -3.66 -2.74
N THR A 66 -14.24 -3.47 -3.49
CA THR A 66 -15.46 -2.84 -2.99
C THR A 66 -16.53 -3.88 -2.64
N HIS A 67 -17.57 -3.44 -1.93
CA HIS A 67 -18.69 -4.30 -1.52
C HIS A 67 -19.14 -5.21 -2.66
N GLU A 68 -19.40 -6.51 -2.35
CA GLU A 68 -19.79 -7.54 -3.30
C GLU A 68 -18.78 -7.78 -4.44
N ASN A 69 -17.52 -7.40 -4.22
CA ASN A 69 -16.48 -7.42 -5.25
C ASN A 69 -16.85 -6.61 -6.52
N ASP A 70 -17.71 -5.57 -6.38
CA ASP A 70 -18.14 -4.69 -7.47
C ASP A 70 -17.00 -3.73 -7.86
N GLY A 71 -15.91 -4.31 -8.35
CA GLY A 71 -14.73 -3.59 -8.83
C GLY A 71 -13.62 -3.40 -7.80
N GLU A 72 -12.54 -2.82 -8.30
CA GLU A 72 -11.28 -2.65 -7.59
C GLU A 72 -11.17 -1.27 -6.95
N LEU A 73 -10.69 -1.24 -5.70
CA LEU A 73 -10.44 -0.03 -4.93
C LEU A 73 -9.01 0.48 -5.17
N VAL A 74 -8.87 1.77 -5.45
CA VAL A 74 -7.58 2.48 -5.44
C VAL A 74 -7.68 3.69 -4.53
N ALA A 75 -6.81 3.78 -3.51
CA ALA A 75 -6.69 4.94 -2.65
C ALA A 75 -5.40 5.70 -2.95
N LEU A 76 -5.51 6.96 -3.34
CA LEU A 76 -4.36 7.81 -3.69
C LEU A 76 -4.58 9.23 -3.18
N GLY A 77 -3.67 9.68 -2.29
CA GLY A 77 -3.75 11.01 -1.68
C GLY A 77 -4.99 11.23 -0.82
N GLY A 78 -5.53 10.15 -0.23
CA GLY A 78 -6.75 10.19 0.60
C GLY A 78 -8.06 10.23 -0.17
N THR A 79 -8.02 10.18 -1.51
CA THR A 79 -9.21 9.97 -2.36
C THR A 79 -9.32 8.49 -2.72
N PHE A 80 -10.53 7.95 -2.66
CA PHE A 80 -10.84 6.55 -2.91
C PHE A 80 -11.61 6.41 -4.21
N TRP A 81 -11.13 5.55 -5.10
CA TRP A 81 -11.71 5.30 -6.41
C TRP A 81 -12.10 3.85 -6.56
N ARG A 82 -13.27 3.61 -7.15
CA ARG A 82 -13.69 2.28 -7.60
C ARG A 82 -13.58 2.20 -9.12
N SER A 83 -12.92 1.17 -9.61
CA SER A 83 -12.90 0.78 -11.01
C SER A 83 -13.78 -0.43 -11.22
N ARG A 84 -14.77 -0.35 -12.09
CA ARG A 84 -15.74 -1.41 -12.35
C ARG A 84 -15.41 -2.24 -13.59
N ALA A 85 -16.04 -3.41 -13.70
CA ALA A 85 -15.91 -4.32 -14.82
C ALA A 85 -16.34 -3.71 -16.16
N ASP A 86 -17.35 -2.83 -16.17
CA ASP A 86 -17.77 -2.08 -17.36
C ASP A 86 -16.77 -1.00 -17.81
N GLY A 87 -15.74 -0.73 -16.99
CA GLY A 87 -14.71 0.28 -17.22
C GLY A 87 -15.04 1.65 -16.63
N THR A 88 -16.17 1.80 -15.95
CA THR A 88 -16.51 3.05 -15.27
C THR A 88 -15.66 3.27 -14.03
N MET A 89 -15.38 4.53 -13.73
CA MET A 89 -14.67 4.96 -12.53
C MET A 89 -15.62 5.78 -11.66
N GLN A 90 -15.56 5.56 -10.35
CA GLN A 90 -16.36 6.27 -9.37
C GLN A 90 -15.52 6.67 -8.17
N GLU A 91 -15.64 7.92 -7.73
CA GLU A 91 -15.13 8.32 -6.42
C GLU A 91 -16.06 7.79 -5.32
N LEU A 92 -15.47 7.21 -4.27
CA LEU A 92 -16.20 6.60 -3.16
C LEU A 92 -16.36 7.59 -2.00
N GLY A 93 -17.55 7.58 -1.44
CA GLY A 93 -17.91 8.35 -0.25
C GLY A 93 -17.52 7.65 1.06
N PRO A 94 -17.69 8.34 2.20
CA PRO A 94 -17.29 7.81 3.51
C PRO A 94 -18.07 6.54 3.93
N ASN A 95 -19.31 6.38 3.45
CA ASN A 95 -20.21 5.27 3.80
C ASN A 95 -20.10 4.08 2.85
N ASP A 96 -19.42 4.21 1.70
CA ASP A 96 -19.11 3.06 0.86
C ASP A 96 -18.24 2.08 1.66
N THR A 97 -18.37 0.78 1.37
CA THR A 97 -17.74 -0.26 2.18
C THR A 97 -16.83 -1.18 1.39
N THR A 98 -15.94 -1.85 2.11
CA THR A 98 -14.99 -2.83 1.58
C THR A 98 -15.06 -4.16 2.34
N PRO A 99 -14.93 -5.31 1.67
CA PRO A 99 -14.66 -6.59 2.30
C PRO A 99 -13.18 -6.82 2.60
N TYR A 100 -12.30 -6.14 1.84
CA TYR A 100 -10.85 -6.25 1.96
C TYR A 100 -10.15 -5.02 1.39
N ALA A 101 -9.30 -4.41 2.19
CA ALA A 101 -8.43 -3.34 1.73
C ALA A 101 -7.13 -3.28 2.54
N VAL A 102 -6.10 -2.74 1.90
CA VAL A 102 -4.77 -2.55 2.49
C VAL A 102 -4.38 -1.09 2.37
N MET A 103 -4.02 -0.45 3.48
CA MET A 103 -3.78 0.99 3.56
C MET A 103 -2.49 1.33 4.31
N THR A 104 -1.91 2.47 3.99
CA THR A 104 -0.89 3.14 4.81
C THR A 104 -0.93 4.65 4.62
N PHE A 105 -0.36 5.40 5.55
CA PHE A 105 0.00 6.80 5.28
C PHE A 105 1.32 6.83 4.51
N PHE A 106 1.25 7.18 3.22
CA PHE A 106 2.38 7.09 2.31
C PHE A 106 3.32 8.28 2.45
N ARG A 107 4.51 8.02 3.00
CA ARG A 107 5.60 9.00 3.17
C ARG A 107 6.89 8.37 2.65
N PRO A 108 7.13 8.41 1.34
CA PRO A 108 8.25 7.71 0.72
C PRO A 108 9.61 8.21 1.24
N GLU A 109 10.50 7.29 1.51
CA GLU A 109 11.87 7.53 1.97
C GLU A 109 12.87 7.47 0.83
N ARG A 110 12.48 6.83 -0.28
CA ARG A 110 13.29 6.64 -1.47
C ARG A 110 12.50 6.99 -2.71
N THR A 111 13.19 7.57 -3.70
CA THR A 111 12.61 7.85 -5.02
C THR A 111 13.64 7.51 -6.09
N LEU A 112 13.21 6.76 -7.10
CA LEU A 112 14.00 6.35 -8.25
C LEU A 112 13.35 6.88 -9.52
N ARG A 113 14.15 7.38 -10.48
CA ARG A 113 13.67 7.70 -11.83
C ARG A 113 14.08 6.58 -12.78
N ILE A 114 13.10 6.00 -13.45
CA ILE A 114 13.28 4.98 -14.48
C ILE A 114 12.99 5.62 -15.83
N ARG A 115 13.93 5.52 -16.75
CA ARG A 115 13.81 6.06 -18.12
C ARG A 115 14.03 4.96 -19.12
N GLY A 116 13.25 5.01 -20.17
CA GLY A 116 13.25 4.03 -21.26
C GLY A 116 12.38 2.84 -20.95
N PRO A 117 11.93 2.14 -22.01
CA PRO A 117 10.99 1.04 -21.85
C PRO A 117 11.66 -0.13 -21.13
N ILE A 118 11.08 -0.53 -20.00
CA ILE A 118 11.41 -1.77 -19.28
C ILE A 118 10.14 -2.50 -18.88
N THR A 119 10.22 -3.80 -18.88
CA THR A 119 9.11 -4.69 -18.52
C THR A 119 8.89 -4.71 -17.00
N GLN A 120 7.71 -5.16 -16.59
CA GLN A 120 7.41 -5.41 -15.18
C GLN A 120 8.49 -6.27 -14.51
N GLN A 121 8.84 -7.41 -15.11
CA GLN A 121 9.81 -8.34 -14.53
C GLN A 121 11.19 -7.69 -14.31
N GLU A 122 11.65 -6.90 -15.29
CA GLU A 122 12.93 -6.20 -15.18
C GLU A 122 12.89 -5.13 -14.09
N LEU A 123 11.78 -4.37 -14.01
CA LEU A 123 11.63 -3.36 -12.97
C LEU A 123 11.56 -3.98 -11.57
N GLU A 124 10.72 -4.99 -11.37
CA GLU A 124 10.58 -5.68 -10.09
C GLU A 124 11.89 -6.32 -9.64
N LYS A 125 12.64 -6.97 -10.56
CA LYS A 125 13.98 -7.50 -10.29
C LYS A 125 14.96 -6.40 -9.87
N LYS A 126 14.91 -5.24 -10.52
CA LYS A 126 15.75 -4.09 -10.17
C LYS A 126 15.42 -3.55 -8.77
N LEU A 127 14.14 -3.46 -8.44
CA LEU A 127 13.69 -3.02 -7.12
C LEU A 127 14.10 -4.02 -6.04
N ASP A 128 13.87 -5.32 -6.25
CA ASP A 128 14.22 -6.37 -5.29
C ASP A 128 15.75 -6.45 -5.03
N ALA A 129 16.58 -6.06 -5.99
CA ALA A 129 18.03 -5.99 -5.79
C ALA A 129 18.47 -4.86 -4.83
N GLU A 130 17.63 -3.84 -4.62
CA GLU A 130 17.90 -2.69 -3.75
C GLU A 130 17.11 -2.73 -2.43
N LEU A 131 16.16 -3.65 -2.31
CA LEU A 131 15.29 -3.82 -1.15
C LEU A 131 15.70 -5.06 -0.35
N ASP A 132 15.06 -5.28 0.79
CA ASP A 132 15.10 -6.53 1.55
C ASP A 132 13.73 -7.23 1.43
N PRO A 133 13.47 -7.87 0.26
CA PRO A 133 12.14 -8.35 -0.08
C PRO A 133 11.66 -9.53 0.75
N ASP A 134 12.57 -10.26 1.39
CA ASP A 134 12.24 -11.45 2.19
C ASP A 134 11.85 -11.12 3.63
N HIS A 135 12.28 -9.96 4.15
CA HIS A 135 12.10 -9.59 5.55
C HIS A 135 11.27 -8.32 5.76
N ARG A 136 11.08 -7.49 4.71
CA ARG A 136 10.46 -6.17 4.82
C ARG A 136 9.22 -6.03 3.96
N ILE A 137 8.28 -5.25 4.47
CA ILE A 137 7.07 -4.83 3.73
C ILE A 137 7.33 -3.44 3.16
N TYR A 138 6.93 -3.22 1.90
CA TYR A 138 7.08 -1.92 1.26
C TYR A 138 5.76 -1.45 0.65
N ALA A 139 5.47 -0.16 0.81
CA ALA A 139 4.52 0.54 -0.03
C ALA A 139 5.27 1.12 -1.23
N VAL A 140 4.74 0.93 -2.44
CA VAL A 140 5.39 1.28 -3.70
C VAL A 140 4.40 2.03 -4.58
N ARG A 141 4.77 3.25 -5.00
CA ARG A 141 4.06 4.04 -6.00
C ARG A 141 4.91 4.14 -7.25
N ILE A 142 4.34 3.77 -8.40
CA ILE A 142 4.99 3.97 -9.71
C ILE A 142 4.12 4.97 -10.49
N ARG A 143 4.62 6.17 -10.79
CA ARG A 143 3.87 7.22 -11.46
C ARG A 143 4.59 7.74 -12.69
N GLY A 144 3.88 7.93 -13.77
CA GLY A 144 4.37 8.53 -15.02
C GLY A 144 3.79 7.84 -16.23
N ARG A 145 4.60 7.74 -17.29
CA ARG A 145 4.21 7.15 -18.56
C ARG A 145 4.52 5.66 -18.61
N PHE A 146 3.50 4.91 -19.02
CA PHE A 146 3.59 3.47 -19.26
C PHE A 146 3.50 3.18 -20.75
N VAL A 147 4.30 2.21 -21.23
CA VAL A 147 4.15 1.63 -22.56
C VAL A 147 2.79 0.95 -22.66
N HIS A 148 2.44 0.19 -21.63
CA HIS A 148 1.10 -0.36 -21.41
C HIS A 148 0.87 -0.71 -19.95
N VAL A 149 -0.40 -0.77 -19.56
CA VAL A 149 -0.88 -1.37 -18.32
C VAL A 149 -2.03 -2.30 -18.69
N GLU A 150 -1.96 -3.56 -18.26
CA GLU A 150 -3.08 -4.50 -18.28
C GLU A 150 -3.73 -4.50 -16.91
N ALA A 151 -4.98 -4.01 -16.83
CA ALA A 151 -5.74 -3.97 -15.60
C ALA A 151 -7.13 -4.57 -15.78
N GLY A 152 -7.61 -5.25 -14.75
CA GLY A 152 -8.89 -5.95 -14.77
C GLY A 152 -9.75 -5.65 -13.55
N ASN A 153 -11.05 -5.92 -13.72
CA ASN A 153 -12.05 -5.71 -12.68
C ASN A 153 -13.06 -6.86 -12.71
N GLY A 154 -13.51 -7.28 -11.53
CA GLY A 154 -14.59 -8.25 -11.37
C GLY A 154 -15.97 -7.62 -11.54
N GLU A 155 -16.93 -8.42 -12.02
CA GLU A 155 -18.35 -8.10 -11.93
C GLU A 155 -18.83 -8.24 -10.47
N PRO A 156 -19.89 -7.53 -10.07
CA PRO A 156 -20.46 -7.68 -8.74
C PRO A 156 -20.93 -9.12 -8.52
N GLN A 157 -20.66 -9.63 -7.32
CA GLN A 157 -21.00 -11.00 -6.95
C GLN A 157 -22.27 -11.04 -6.12
N GLU A 158 -23.07 -12.10 -6.34
CA GLU A 158 -24.28 -12.38 -5.57
C GLU A 158 -24.09 -13.59 -4.67
N LYS A 159 -24.84 -13.63 -3.56
CA LYS A 159 -24.83 -14.78 -2.64
C LYS A 159 -25.56 -15.99 -3.25
N PRO A 160 -25.06 -17.23 -3.07
CA PRO A 160 -23.85 -17.57 -2.32
C PRO A 160 -22.59 -17.22 -3.09
N TYR A 161 -21.66 -16.54 -2.42
CA TYR A 161 -20.40 -16.09 -3.06
C TYR A 161 -19.51 -17.26 -3.43
N ARG A 162 -18.82 -17.11 -4.56
CA ARG A 162 -17.84 -18.09 -5.06
C ARG A 162 -16.43 -17.75 -4.53
N PRO A 163 -15.52 -18.75 -4.45
CA PRO A 163 -14.12 -18.48 -4.17
C PRO A 163 -13.51 -17.47 -5.17
N LEU A 164 -12.57 -16.65 -4.69
CA LEU A 164 -11.93 -15.62 -5.50
C LEU A 164 -11.27 -16.17 -6.77
N GLU A 165 -10.70 -17.38 -6.70
CA GLU A 165 -10.05 -18.03 -7.85
C GLU A 165 -11.03 -18.20 -9.03
N ASP A 166 -12.29 -18.53 -8.75
CA ASP A 166 -13.32 -18.68 -9.80
C ASP A 166 -13.72 -17.31 -10.37
N VAL A 167 -13.85 -16.30 -9.51
CA VAL A 167 -14.21 -14.93 -9.92
C VAL A 167 -13.12 -14.31 -10.78
N LEU A 168 -11.84 -14.51 -10.44
CA LEU A 168 -10.69 -13.98 -11.20
C LEU A 168 -10.64 -14.49 -12.65
N ARG A 169 -11.18 -15.70 -12.94
CA ARG A 169 -11.24 -16.24 -14.31
C ARG A 169 -12.20 -15.46 -15.21
N GLU A 170 -13.11 -14.72 -14.62
CA GLU A 170 -14.13 -13.93 -15.31
C GLU A 170 -13.82 -12.43 -15.34
N TYR A 171 -12.67 -12.02 -14.82
CA TYR A 171 -12.27 -10.62 -14.80
C TYR A 171 -12.24 -10.02 -16.21
N GLN A 172 -12.74 -8.79 -16.32
CA GLN A 172 -12.73 -8.03 -17.57
C GLN A 172 -11.38 -7.29 -17.69
N TRP A 173 -10.43 -7.93 -18.36
CA TRP A 173 -9.09 -7.39 -18.59
C TRP A 173 -9.08 -6.39 -19.73
N ARG A 174 -8.42 -5.24 -19.51
CA ARG A 174 -8.21 -4.19 -20.51
C ARG A 174 -6.74 -3.81 -20.60
N SER A 175 -6.26 -3.58 -21.82
CA SER A 175 -4.91 -3.09 -22.05
C SER A 175 -4.92 -1.61 -22.41
N TYR A 176 -4.34 -0.79 -21.57
CA TYR A 176 -4.19 0.65 -21.74
C TYR A 176 -2.78 0.92 -22.29
N LYS A 177 -2.68 1.34 -23.57
CA LYS A 177 -1.42 1.60 -24.25
C LYS A 177 -1.05 3.07 -24.20
N ALA A 178 0.27 3.38 -24.10
CA ALA A 178 0.81 4.74 -24.05
C ALA A 178 0.04 5.64 -23.08
N THR A 179 -0.13 5.16 -21.83
CA THR A 179 -0.99 5.77 -20.80
C THR A 179 -0.19 6.43 -19.69
N ASP A 180 -0.69 7.56 -19.20
CA ASP A 180 -0.14 8.21 -18.00
C ASP A 180 -1.00 7.89 -16.78
N GLY A 181 -0.36 7.58 -15.66
CA GLY A 181 -1.09 7.18 -14.46
C GLY A 181 -0.19 6.79 -13.29
N THR A 182 -0.82 6.11 -12.34
CA THR A 182 -0.17 5.69 -11.09
C THR A 182 -0.52 4.24 -10.78
N LEU A 183 0.50 3.41 -10.53
CA LEU A 183 0.34 2.15 -9.82
C LEU A 183 0.47 2.41 -8.33
N VAL A 184 -0.55 2.00 -7.60
CA VAL A 184 -0.62 2.03 -6.12
C VAL A 184 -0.47 0.60 -5.64
N GLY A 185 0.50 0.33 -4.77
CA GLY A 185 0.66 -1.05 -4.35
C GLY A 185 1.63 -1.29 -3.21
N PHE A 186 1.79 -2.57 -2.94
CA PHE A 186 2.63 -3.08 -1.87
C PHE A 186 3.49 -4.23 -2.37
N ARG A 187 4.65 -4.39 -1.70
CA ARG A 187 5.50 -5.56 -1.86
C ARG A 187 5.55 -6.27 -0.51
N CYS A 188 5.00 -7.49 -0.44
CA CYS A 188 4.90 -8.28 0.77
C CYS A 188 5.79 -9.53 0.70
N PRO A 189 6.52 -9.86 1.78
CA PRO A 189 7.31 -11.09 1.89
C PRO A 189 6.42 -12.33 2.07
N GLU A 190 7.04 -13.50 1.93
CA GLU A 190 6.35 -14.80 1.95
C GLU A 190 5.56 -15.04 3.25
N TYR A 191 6.05 -14.57 4.40
CA TYR A 191 5.35 -14.76 5.68
C TYR A 191 4.00 -14.02 5.77
N MET A 192 3.72 -13.08 4.84
CA MET A 192 2.45 -12.36 4.74
C MET A 192 1.35 -13.11 3.96
N ARG A 193 1.62 -14.26 3.38
CA ARG A 193 0.75 -15.01 2.44
C ARG A 193 -0.72 -15.12 2.86
N ARG A 194 -1.01 -15.27 4.14
CA ARG A 194 -2.39 -15.36 4.63
C ARG A 194 -3.07 -14.00 4.81
N PHE A 195 -2.27 -12.96 4.91
CA PHE A 195 -2.76 -11.58 5.16
C PHE A 195 -2.84 -10.77 3.90
N ASP A 196 -1.88 -10.94 2.98
CA ASP A 196 -1.76 -10.17 1.75
C ASP A 196 -1.22 -11.02 0.59
N ARG A 197 -1.20 -10.42 -0.62
CA ARG A 197 -0.54 -11.02 -1.78
C ARG A 197 0.97 -10.92 -1.63
N VAL A 198 1.65 -12.06 -1.74
CA VAL A 198 3.12 -12.15 -1.74
C VAL A 198 3.69 -11.57 -3.03
N GLY A 199 4.84 -10.92 -2.95
CA GLY A 199 5.43 -10.19 -4.06
C GLY A 199 4.80 -8.83 -4.26
N TYR A 200 4.85 -8.32 -5.48
CA TYR A 200 4.22 -7.04 -5.83
C TYR A 200 2.74 -7.21 -6.12
N HIS A 201 1.95 -6.31 -5.58
CA HIS A 201 0.52 -6.21 -5.80
C HIS A 201 0.17 -4.75 -6.10
N PHE A 202 -0.34 -4.49 -7.29
CA PHE A 202 -0.66 -3.15 -7.74
C PHE A 202 -2.09 -3.03 -8.23
N HIS A 203 -2.70 -1.86 -7.97
CA HIS A 203 -3.86 -1.36 -8.69
C HIS A 203 -3.46 -0.12 -9.49
N TYR A 204 -4.07 0.04 -10.65
CA TYR A 204 -3.84 1.15 -11.57
C TYR A 204 -4.91 2.22 -11.41
N LEU A 205 -4.49 3.48 -11.56
CA LEU A 205 -5.36 4.64 -11.71
C LEU A 205 -4.76 5.58 -12.75
N SER A 206 -5.47 5.81 -13.86
CA SER A 206 -5.05 6.77 -14.90
C SER A 206 -5.07 8.21 -14.36
N ASP A 207 -4.25 9.10 -14.90
CA ASP A 207 -4.19 10.49 -14.44
C ASP A 207 -5.51 11.26 -14.69
N ASP A 208 -6.25 10.91 -15.75
CA ASP A 208 -7.57 11.47 -16.07
C ASP A 208 -8.73 10.82 -15.29
N LYS A 209 -8.46 9.81 -14.44
CA LYS A 209 -9.43 9.09 -13.62
C LYS A 209 -10.52 8.36 -14.43
N LYS A 210 -10.20 7.93 -15.66
CA LYS A 210 -11.14 7.20 -16.53
C LYS A 210 -10.81 5.73 -16.70
N ALA A 211 -9.67 5.28 -16.14
CA ALA A 211 -9.23 3.90 -16.20
C ALA A 211 -8.58 3.47 -14.88
N GLY A 212 -8.80 2.23 -14.51
CA GLY A 212 -8.22 1.64 -13.30
C GLY A 212 -8.44 0.13 -13.23
N GLY A 213 -8.02 -0.48 -12.11
CA GLY A 213 -8.25 -1.88 -11.82
C GLY A 213 -7.04 -2.61 -11.25
N HIS A 214 -7.24 -3.90 -10.94
CA HIS A 214 -6.19 -4.81 -10.51
C HIS A 214 -5.18 -5.05 -11.65
N VAL A 215 -3.90 -4.86 -11.38
CA VAL A 215 -2.84 -4.96 -12.40
C VAL A 215 -2.42 -6.42 -12.60
N ASN A 216 -2.50 -6.89 -13.84
CA ASN A 216 -1.97 -8.18 -14.28
C ASN A 216 -0.58 -8.06 -14.92
N GLY A 217 -0.35 -6.96 -15.64
CA GLY A 217 0.92 -6.71 -16.31
C GLY A 217 1.14 -5.25 -16.65
N TYR A 218 2.39 -4.84 -16.78
CA TYR A 218 2.75 -3.50 -17.22
C TYR A 218 4.15 -3.43 -17.82
N ALA A 219 4.39 -2.39 -18.62
CA ALA A 219 5.73 -1.94 -18.98
C ALA A 219 5.80 -0.42 -18.84
N VAL A 220 6.89 0.07 -18.25
CA VAL A 220 7.10 1.51 -18.03
C VAL A 220 7.97 2.12 -19.11
N ASP A 221 7.77 3.42 -19.37
CA ASP A 221 8.59 4.21 -20.30
C ASP A 221 9.38 5.30 -19.55
N ASP A 222 8.69 6.20 -18.85
CA ASP A 222 9.32 7.23 -18.02
C ASP A 222 8.50 7.41 -16.75
N VAL A 223 9.00 6.84 -15.63
CA VAL A 223 8.29 6.83 -14.36
C VAL A 223 9.16 7.22 -13.19
N GLU A 224 8.52 7.74 -12.17
CA GLU A 224 9.04 7.86 -10.82
C GLU A 224 8.54 6.67 -9.99
N VAL A 225 9.45 5.97 -9.31
CA VAL A 225 9.15 4.94 -8.33
C VAL A 225 9.46 5.49 -6.95
N ALA A 226 8.45 5.65 -6.12
CA ALA A 226 8.58 6.09 -4.74
C ALA A 226 8.29 4.92 -3.79
N ILE A 227 9.15 4.75 -2.78
CA ILE A 227 9.16 3.56 -1.92
C ILE A 227 9.19 4.00 -0.45
N GLN A 228 8.39 3.32 0.36
CA GLN A 228 8.37 3.46 1.81
C GLN A 228 8.47 2.08 2.47
N GLU A 229 9.40 1.92 3.41
CA GLU A 229 9.47 0.73 4.27
C GLU A 229 8.42 0.81 5.37
N LEU A 230 7.70 -0.29 5.61
CA LEU A 230 6.69 -0.41 6.65
C LEU A 230 7.23 -1.24 7.81
N GLY A 231 7.10 -0.74 9.04
CA GLY A 231 7.70 -1.33 10.23
C GLY A 231 6.88 -2.46 10.86
N GLY A 232 5.70 -2.75 10.31
CA GLY A 232 4.79 -3.78 10.80
C GLY A 232 3.45 -3.70 10.11
N PHE A 233 2.48 -4.48 10.60
CA PHE A 233 1.11 -4.45 10.11
C PHE A 233 0.10 -4.60 11.24
N THR A 234 -1.13 -4.15 10.98
CA THR A 234 -2.30 -4.34 11.84
C THR A 234 -3.45 -4.88 11.01
N VAL A 235 -4.34 -5.64 11.65
CA VAL A 235 -5.51 -6.22 11.00
C VAL A 235 -6.75 -5.89 11.82
N ASP A 236 -7.72 -5.24 11.18
CA ASP A 236 -9.08 -5.13 11.70
C ASP A 236 -9.91 -6.28 11.12
N THR A 237 -10.41 -7.14 11.96
CA THR A 237 -11.35 -8.19 11.54
C THR A 237 -12.76 -7.62 11.46
N PRO A 238 -13.57 -8.06 10.46
CA PRO A 238 -14.98 -7.66 10.40
C PRO A 238 -15.74 -7.99 11.70
N GLY A 239 -16.55 -7.05 12.17
CA GLY A 239 -17.34 -7.23 13.40
C GLY A 239 -18.65 -8.02 13.22
N HIS A 240 -19.07 -8.26 11.98
CA HIS A 240 -20.30 -8.96 11.59
C HIS A 240 -20.20 -9.45 10.13
N GLY A 241 -21.31 -10.00 9.59
CA GLY A 241 -21.40 -10.43 8.21
C GLY A 241 -20.85 -11.85 7.96
N ASP A 242 -20.64 -12.17 6.69
CA ASP A 242 -20.27 -13.50 6.21
C ASP A 242 -18.91 -14.00 6.73
N PHE A 243 -18.08 -13.10 7.26
CA PHE A 243 -16.78 -13.44 7.82
C PHE A 243 -16.84 -14.56 8.88
N TYR A 244 -17.88 -14.57 9.72
CA TYR A 244 -18.03 -15.56 10.81
C TYR A 244 -18.52 -16.94 10.33
N GLY A 245 -19.06 -17.02 9.12
CA GLY A 245 -19.47 -18.28 8.49
C GLY A 245 -18.42 -18.89 7.57
N ALA A 246 -17.33 -18.16 7.29
CA ALA A 246 -16.32 -18.56 6.33
C ALA A 246 -15.38 -19.64 6.88
N ASP A 247 -15.02 -20.63 6.05
CA ASP A 247 -13.94 -21.57 6.35
C ASP A 247 -12.59 -20.90 6.11
N LEU A 248 -11.94 -20.49 7.18
CA LEU A 248 -10.62 -19.83 7.15
C LEU A 248 -9.45 -20.79 7.42
N VAL A 249 -9.73 -22.07 7.64
CA VAL A 249 -8.72 -23.08 8.05
C VAL A 249 -8.22 -23.87 6.88
N THR A 250 -9.13 -24.33 6.01
CA THR A 250 -8.80 -25.23 4.89
C THR A 250 -8.29 -24.51 3.65
N GLN A 251 -8.38 -23.18 3.58
CA GLN A 251 -7.83 -22.37 2.49
C GLN A 251 -6.29 -22.47 2.48
N ARG A 252 -5.72 -23.10 1.44
CA ARG A 252 -4.27 -23.32 1.24
C ARG A 252 -3.72 -22.45 0.12
#